data_6966294c7da1161e88d6dcb241e6b2f5
#
_entry.id   6966294c7da1161e88d6dcb241e6b2f5
#
_cell.length_a   1.000
_cell.length_b   1.000
_cell.length_c   1.000
_cell.angle_alpha   90.00
_cell.angle_beta   90.00
_cell.angle_gamma   90.00
#
_symmetry.space_group_name_H-M   'P 1'
#
loop_
_entity.id
_entity.type
_entity.pdbx_description
1 polymer ?
#
loop_
_entity_poly.entity_id
_entity_poly.type
_entity_poly.pdbx_seq_one_letter_code
_entity_poly.pdbx_strand_id
1 'polypeptide(L)'
;MMRAYTMVLAALFLAGCQQGPSPEQLAKEKAEKMKHYSEIMQWRTDRIARLTKPDGWLSLVGMHWLPKSGVTRVGSGEANGTRLTVGPDKLGLITVDEAKQVWLQPENSVALRIDGQPATGRTKLVPDTQGTATVVGFNDGKASFIVIERGGRMALRVRDAEAETRVKFTGIDYFPVDTAFRYTATFTPHDAGRTIDIVNILGMIEPMMNPGMVTFSADEQKFTLEAIDEGDHRLFLVFADRTSGKESYAAARFLYAEYPGPDGKTVVDFNKAYNPPCAFTAFSTCPMPPPENRIDIAVVAGEKKPRKITP
;
A
#
# COMPACT_ATOMS: atom_id res chain seq x y z
N MET A 1 1.55 -86.23 32.14
CA MET A 1 2.72 -85.32 32.27
C MET A 1 2.75 -84.35 31.08
N MET A 2 2.18 -83.18 31.25
CA MET A 2 2.15 -82.13 30.22
C MET A 2 3.14 -81.04 30.63
N ARG A 3 4.18 -80.81 29.80
CA ARG A 3 5.14 -79.72 30.00
C ARG A 3 4.60 -78.46 29.30
N ALA A 4 4.36 -77.40 30.06
CA ALA A 4 4.03 -76.09 29.55
C ALA A 4 5.31 -75.36 29.10
N TYR A 5 5.39 -74.92 27.84
CA TYR A 5 6.42 -74.02 27.30
C TYR A 5 5.94 -72.57 27.45
N THR A 6 6.61 -71.80 28.29
CA THR A 6 6.37 -70.37 28.46
C THR A 6 7.23 -69.67 27.38
N MET A 7 6.54 -69.02 26.43
CA MET A 7 7.16 -68.17 25.43
C MET A 7 7.32 -66.76 26.01
N VAL A 8 8.56 -66.30 26.21
CA VAL A 8 8.90 -64.91 26.59
C VAL A 8 9.00 -64.09 25.33
N LEU A 9 8.03 -63.21 25.07
CA LEU A 9 8.14 -62.18 24.01
C LEU A 9 9.03 -61.02 24.54
N ALA A 10 10.23 -60.89 23.98
CA ALA A 10 11.08 -59.74 24.18
C ALA A 10 10.57 -58.58 23.27
N ALA A 11 9.97 -57.56 23.86
CA ALA A 11 9.62 -56.33 23.16
C ALA A 11 10.87 -55.47 23.00
N LEU A 12 11.40 -55.39 21.78
CA LEU A 12 12.46 -54.44 21.41
C LEU A 12 11.81 -53.03 21.32
N PHE A 13 12.04 -52.18 22.31
CA PHE A 13 11.79 -50.75 22.22
C PHE A 13 12.90 -50.15 21.36
N LEU A 14 12.59 -49.82 20.10
CA LEU A 14 13.39 -48.95 19.27
C LEU A 14 13.23 -47.52 19.78
N ALA A 15 14.11 -47.09 20.69
CA ALA A 15 14.30 -45.67 21.02
C ALA A 15 14.91 -44.96 19.81
N GLY A 16 14.04 -44.41 18.95
CA GLY A 16 14.45 -43.48 17.91
C GLY A 16 15.00 -42.23 18.55
N CYS A 17 16.32 -42.09 18.65
CA CYS A 17 16.97 -40.81 18.97
C CYS A 17 16.62 -39.84 17.84
N GLN A 18 15.71 -38.88 18.10
CA GLN A 18 15.58 -37.69 17.26
C GLN A 18 16.91 -36.92 17.39
N GLN A 19 17.81 -37.14 16.43
CA GLN A 19 19.01 -36.34 16.31
C GLN A 19 18.56 -34.92 15.98
N GLY A 20 18.94 -33.94 16.81
CA GLY A 20 18.74 -32.53 16.53
C GLY A 20 19.40 -32.14 15.19
N PRO A 21 19.09 -30.93 14.66
CA PRO A 21 19.62 -30.48 13.38
C PRO A 21 21.16 -30.52 13.35
N SER A 22 21.75 -30.97 12.24
CA SER A 22 23.19 -31.04 12.09
C SER A 22 23.84 -29.65 12.13
N PRO A 23 25.14 -29.52 12.44
CA PRO A 23 25.85 -28.24 12.39
C PRO A 23 25.74 -27.55 11.03
N GLU A 24 25.71 -28.32 9.93
CA GLU A 24 25.51 -27.79 8.57
C GLU A 24 24.10 -27.27 8.36
N GLN A 25 23.08 -27.96 8.84
CA GLN A 25 21.68 -27.49 8.81
C GLN A 25 21.49 -26.20 9.61
N LEU A 26 22.09 -26.11 10.81
CA LEU A 26 22.08 -24.90 11.63
C LEU A 26 22.78 -23.71 10.95
N ALA A 27 23.94 -23.99 10.30
CA ALA A 27 24.67 -22.95 9.55
C ALA A 27 23.86 -22.44 8.36
N LYS A 28 23.21 -23.33 7.61
CA LYS A 28 22.31 -22.97 6.48
C LYS A 28 21.13 -22.14 6.95
N GLU A 29 20.45 -22.58 8.01
CA GLU A 29 19.31 -21.85 8.58
C GLU A 29 19.73 -20.44 9.06
N LYS A 30 20.88 -20.33 9.72
CA LYS A 30 21.42 -19.03 10.14
C LYS A 30 21.73 -18.13 8.93
N ALA A 31 22.31 -18.69 7.86
CA ALA A 31 22.59 -17.93 6.65
C ALA A 31 21.30 -17.43 5.97
N GLU A 32 20.26 -18.27 5.89
CA GLU A 32 18.95 -17.89 5.34
C GLU A 32 18.28 -16.79 6.19
N LYS A 33 18.32 -16.89 7.51
CA LYS A 33 17.82 -15.83 8.42
C LYS A 33 18.56 -14.52 8.23
N MET A 34 19.89 -14.55 8.10
CA MET A 34 20.70 -13.34 7.87
C MET A 34 20.41 -12.71 6.51
N LYS A 35 20.27 -13.53 5.46
CA LYS A 35 19.88 -13.07 4.13
C LYS A 35 18.51 -12.36 4.18
N HIS A 36 17.50 -13.00 4.76
CA HIS A 36 16.17 -12.44 4.92
C HIS A 36 16.22 -11.12 5.73
N TYR A 37 16.95 -11.08 6.83
CA TYR A 37 17.14 -9.85 7.62
C TYR A 37 17.71 -8.72 6.75
N SER A 38 18.74 -8.99 5.96
CA SER A 38 19.34 -8.00 5.07
C SER A 38 18.36 -7.49 4.00
N GLU A 39 17.56 -8.39 3.40
CA GLU A 39 16.50 -8.04 2.45
C GLU A 39 15.43 -7.13 3.07
N ILE A 40 15.01 -7.40 4.30
CA ILE A 40 14.05 -6.55 5.01
C ILE A 40 14.64 -5.18 5.35
N MET A 41 15.90 -5.12 5.77
CA MET A 41 16.56 -3.83 6.05
C MET A 41 16.70 -2.97 4.79
N GLN A 42 17.04 -3.58 3.64
CA GLN A 42 17.06 -2.87 2.36
C GLN A 42 15.67 -2.39 1.97
N TRP A 43 14.64 -3.25 2.10
CA TRP A 43 13.25 -2.88 1.84
C TRP A 43 12.79 -1.69 2.70
N ARG A 44 13.14 -1.66 4.00
CA ARG A 44 12.85 -0.53 4.92
C ARG A 44 13.53 0.76 4.46
N THR A 45 14.77 0.69 4.02
CA THR A 45 15.51 1.83 3.47
C THR A 45 14.82 2.39 2.22
N ASP A 46 14.46 1.51 1.28
CA ASP A 46 13.77 1.88 0.04
C ASP A 46 12.36 2.43 0.34
N ARG A 47 11.68 1.90 1.35
CA ARG A 47 10.37 2.36 1.79
C ARG A 47 10.42 3.82 2.28
N ILE A 48 11.39 4.15 3.11
CA ILE A 48 11.60 5.52 3.61
C ILE A 48 11.96 6.44 2.44
N ALA A 49 12.87 6.03 1.57
CA ALA A 49 13.27 6.80 0.41
C ALA A 49 12.09 7.13 -0.52
N ARG A 50 11.20 6.14 -0.81
CA ARG A 50 9.99 6.39 -1.60
C ARG A 50 8.99 7.32 -0.92
N LEU A 51 8.82 7.18 0.40
CA LEU A 51 7.86 7.98 1.16
C LEU A 51 8.27 9.45 1.23
N THR A 52 9.59 9.72 1.32
CA THR A 52 10.16 11.05 1.48
C THR A 52 10.54 11.74 0.16
N LYS A 53 10.24 11.15 -1.01
CA LYS A 53 10.44 11.82 -2.29
C LYS A 53 9.72 13.18 -2.35
N PRO A 54 10.23 14.18 -3.08
CA PRO A 54 9.55 15.47 -3.28
C PRO A 54 8.12 15.34 -3.83
N ASP A 55 7.88 14.29 -4.62
CA ASP A 55 6.57 13.90 -5.18
C ASP A 55 5.93 12.70 -4.48
N GLY A 56 6.48 12.28 -3.32
CA GLY A 56 6.01 11.16 -2.51
C GLY A 56 4.73 11.47 -1.72
N TRP A 57 4.28 10.50 -0.93
CA TRP A 57 3.04 10.63 -0.16
C TRP A 57 3.12 11.68 0.96
N LEU A 58 4.30 11.93 1.52
CA LEU A 58 4.51 12.96 2.55
C LEU A 58 4.46 14.38 1.99
N SER A 59 4.52 14.56 0.68
CA SER A 59 4.40 15.88 0.04
C SER A 59 2.96 16.33 -0.18
N LEU A 60 1.95 15.48 0.11
CA LEU A 60 0.55 15.84 -0.10
C LEU A 60 0.10 16.90 0.89
N VAL A 61 -0.41 18.01 0.36
CA VAL A 61 -0.90 19.17 1.11
C VAL A 61 -2.36 19.52 0.81
N GLY A 62 -3.00 18.82 -0.12
CA GLY A 62 -4.40 19.08 -0.45
C GLY A 62 -5.04 18.02 -1.33
N MET A 63 -6.35 17.85 -1.17
CA MET A 63 -7.22 17.12 -2.07
C MET A 63 -8.52 17.91 -2.22
N HIS A 64 -8.77 18.45 -3.41
CA HIS A 64 -9.87 19.40 -3.65
C HIS A 64 -10.80 18.83 -4.71
N TRP A 65 -12.04 18.51 -4.31
CA TRP A 65 -13.05 18.00 -5.22
C TRP A 65 -13.46 19.05 -6.24
N LEU A 66 -13.47 18.69 -7.51
CA LEU A 66 -13.96 19.52 -8.58
C LEU A 66 -15.50 19.45 -8.68
N PRO A 67 -16.16 20.48 -9.24
CA PRO A 67 -17.56 20.39 -9.59
C PRO A 67 -17.79 19.24 -10.60
N LYS A 68 -19.01 18.69 -10.61
CA LYS A 68 -19.37 17.59 -11.54
C LYS A 68 -19.24 18.01 -13.00
N SER A 69 -19.54 19.29 -13.29
CA SER A 69 -19.38 19.94 -14.59
C SER A 69 -19.29 21.45 -14.39
N GLY A 70 -18.83 22.17 -15.41
CA GLY A 70 -18.72 23.64 -15.40
C GLY A 70 -17.30 24.13 -15.17
N VAL A 71 -17.18 25.40 -14.80
CA VAL A 71 -15.90 26.10 -14.66
C VAL A 71 -15.69 26.50 -13.20
N THR A 72 -14.50 26.27 -12.68
CA THR A 72 -14.07 26.76 -11.36
C THR A 72 -12.73 27.49 -11.48
N ARG A 73 -12.58 28.57 -10.76
CA ARG A 73 -11.28 29.23 -10.59
C ARG A 73 -10.46 28.48 -9.56
N VAL A 74 -9.17 28.30 -9.84
CA VAL A 74 -8.23 27.57 -8.99
C VAL A 74 -7.07 28.49 -8.61
N GLY A 75 -6.62 28.39 -7.37
CA GLY A 75 -5.51 29.15 -6.79
C GLY A 75 -5.58 29.19 -5.27
N SER A 76 -4.61 29.81 -4.59
CA SER A 76 -4.57 29.89 -3.13
C SER A 76 -5.42 31.04 -2.57
N GLY A 77 -5.76 32.03 -3.39
CA GLY A 77 -6.57 33.20 -2.97
C GLY A 77 -8.00 32.81 -2.60
N GLU A 78 -8.60 33.59 -1.70
CA GLU A 78 -9.94 33.32 -1.12
C GLU A 78 -11.09 33.35 -2.13
N ALA A 79 -10.92 34.12 -3.23
CA ALA A 79 -11.95 34.24 -4.26
C ALA A 79 -12.04 33.04 -5.23
N ASN A 80 -11.22 32.01 -5.05
CA ASN A 80 -11.25 30.82 -5.91
C ASN A 80 -12.33 29.85 -5.47
N GLY A 81 -13.06 29.29 -6.42
CA GLY A 81 -14.03 28.23 -6.17
C GLY A 81 -13.37 26.90 -5.73
N THR A 82 -12.12 26.67 -6.17
CA THR A 82 -11.24 25.58 -5.70
C THR A 82 -9.99 26.21 -5.11
N ARG A 83 -9.97 26.39 -3.80
CA ARG A 83 -8.87 27.01 -3.08
C ARG A 83 -7.80 25.99 -2.75
N LEU A 84 -6.60 26.19 -3.32
CA LEU A 84 -5.43 25.35 -3.04
C LEU A 84 -4.77 25.77 -1.72
N THR A 85 -4.08 24.85 -1.07
CA THR A 85 -3.31 25.10 0.16
C THR A 85 -2.05 25.92 -0.12
N VAL A 86 -1.48 25.77 -1.33
CA VAL A 86 -0.23 26.41 -1.78
C VAL A 86 -0.39 26.87 -3.23
N GLY A 87 0.43 27.84 -3.64
CA GLY A 87 0.49 28.33 -5.01
C GLY A 87 0.11 29.80 -5.15
N PRO A 88 0.03 30.30 -6.38
CA PRO A 88 -0.37 31.67 -6.66
C PRO A 88 -1.84 31.92 -6.32
N ASP A 89 -2.19 33.14 -5.98
CA ASP A 89 -3.59 33.54 -5.66
C ASP A 89 -4.57 33.11 -6.75
N LYS A 90 -4.19 33.30 -8.01
CA LYS A 90 -4.93 32.87 -9.20
C LYS A 90 -4.02 32.00 -10.03
N LEU A 91 -4.27 30.71 -10.10
CA LEU A 91 -3.50 29.77 -10.92
C LEU A 91 -4.11 29.65 -12.33
N GLY A 92 -5.42 29.61 -12.42
CA GLY A 92 -6.13 29.47 -13.68
C GLY A 92 -7.60 29.07 -13.52
N LEU A 93 -8.20 28.67 -14.64
CA LEU A 93 -9.56 28.12 -14.69
C LEU A 93 -9.49 26.62 -14.98
N ILE A 94 -10.22 25.83 -14.20
CA ILE A 94 -10.46 24.43 -14.49
C ILE A 94 -11.89 24.28 -15.03
N THR A 95 -12.03 23.60 -16.16
CA THR A 95 -13.32 23.23 -16.73
C THR A 95 -13.48 21.72 -16.66
N VAL A 96 -14.58 21.25 -16.10
CA VAL A 96 -15.02 19.85 -16.25
C VAL A 96 -16.18 19.88 -17.25
N ASP A 97 -15.99 19.27 -18.42
CA ASP A 97 -17.01 19.26 -19.46
C ASP A 97 -18.03 18.13 -19.25
N GLU A 98 -19.06 18.07 -20.10
CA GLU A 98 -20.13 17.07 -20.01
C GLU A 98 -19.63 15.63 -20.22
N ALA A 99 -18.51 15.47 -20.96
CA ALA A 99 -17.83 14.20 -21.14
C ALA A 99 -16.88 13.87 -19.98
N LYS A 100 -16.94 14.64 -18.85
CA LYS A 100 -16.05 14.53 -17.68
C LYS A 100 -14.56 14.74 -18.00
N GLN A 101 -14.24 15.38 -19.10
CA GLN A 101 -12.86 15.75 -19.40
C GLN A 101 -12.49 17.00 -18.61
N VAL A 102 -11.28 17.02 -18.07
CA VAL A 102 -10.76 18.12 -17.26
C VAL A 102 -9.80 18.96 -18.11
N TRP A 103 -10.02 20.26 -18.13
CA TRP A 103 -9.22 21.21 -18.90
C TRP A 103 -8.70 22.30 -17.96
N LEU A 104 -7.44 22.69 -18.13
CA LEU A 104 -6.83 23.83 -17.46
C LEU A 104 -6.61 24.95 -18.48
N GLN A 105 -7.10 26.16 -18.17
CA GLN A 105 -6.69 27.41 -18.78
C GLN A 105 -5.83 28.17 -17.77
N PRO A 106 -4.50 28.25 -17.96
CA PRO A 106 -3.62 29.00 -17.09
C PRO A 106 -3.97 30.47 -17.01
N GLU A 107 -3.70 31.11 -15.86
CA GLU A 107 -3.68 32.58 -15.74
C GLU A 107 -2.41 33.10 -16.45
N ASN A 108 -2.54 34.16 -17.25
CA ASN A 108 -1.45 34.66 -18.09
C ASN A 108 -0.21 35.11 -17.30
N SER A 109 -0.40 35.55 -16.04
CA SER A 109 0.67 36.02 -15.18
C SER A 109 1.41 34.94 -14.42
N VAL A 110 1.02 33.66 -14.59
CA VAL A 110 1.56 32.57 -13.79
C VAL A 110 2.38 31.60 -14.64
N ALA A 111 3.64 31.39 -14.24
CA ALA A 111 4.51 30.40 -14.85
C ALA A 111 4.10 28.98 -14.41
N LEU A 112 3.36 28.27 -15.25
CA LEU A 112 2.99 26.87 -15.06
C LEU A 112 3.81 25.95 -15.96
N ARG A 113 4.00 24.73 -15.50
CA ARG A 113 4.56 23.63 -16.29
C ARG A 113 3.55 22.51 -16.41
N ILE A 114 3.41 21.97 -17.60
CA ILE A 114 2.61 20.77 -17.89
C ILE A 114 3.58 19.66 -18.26
N ASP A 115 3.65 18.62 -17.46
CA ASP A 115 4.60 17.50 -17.62
C ASP A 115 6.07 18.00 -17.79
N GLY A 116 6.43 19.02 -17.00
CA GLY A 116 7.75 19.62 -17.00
C GLY A 116 7.98 20.69 -18.09
N GLN A 117 7.09 20.86 -19.08
CA GLN A 117 7.20 21.86 -20.15
C GLN A 117 6.39 23.13 -19.81
N PRO A 118 6.82 24.32 -20.24
CA PRO A 118 6.02 25.53 -20.05
C PRO A 118 4.61 25.38 -20.61
N ALA A 119 3.60 25.81 -19.85
CA ALA A 119 2.23 25.80 -20.32
C ALA A 119 2.01 26.89 -21.38
N THR A 120 1.45 26.53 -22.55
CA THR A 120 1.26 27.43 -23.69
C THR A 120 -0.18 27.81 -23.94
N GLY A 121 -1.12 27.40 -23.07
CA GLY A 121 -2.55 27.68 -23.27
C GLY A 121 -3.43 26.63 -22.63
N ARG A 122 -4.67 26.56 -23.11
CA ARG A 122 -5.66 25.59 -22.60
C ARG A 122 -5.19 24.15 -22.87
N THR A 123 -5.08 23.37 -21.82
CA THR A 123 -4.53 22.01 -21.86
C THR A 123 -5.52 21.02 -21.24
N LYS A 124 -5.71 19.85 -21.87
CA LYS A 124 -6.44 18.73 -21.30
C LYS A 124 -5.59 18.07 -20.21
N LEU A 125 -6.17 17.82 -19.05
CA LEU A 125 -5.54 17.09 -17.96
C LEU A 125 -6.04 15.66 -17.93
N VAL A 126 -5.12 14.70 -18.10
CA VAL A 126 -5.40 13.26 -18.02
C VAL A 126 -5.47 12.88 -16.54
N PRO A 127 -6.58 12.28 -16.05
CA PRO A 127 -6.67 11.80 -14.65
C PRO A 127 -5.90 10.49 -14.45
N ASP A 128 -5.61 10.16 -13.20
CA ASP A 128 -4.82 8.97 -12.83
C ASP A 128 -5.48 7.61 -13.20
N THR A 129 -6.78 7.60 -13.50
CA THR A 129 -7.51 6.41 -13.96
C THR A 129 -7.40 6.16 -15.45
N GLN A 130 -6.91 7.12 -16.24
CA GLN A 130 -6.84 7.03 -17.70
C GLN A 130 -5.40 6.91 -18.23
N GLY A 131 -4.48 6.46 -17.39
CA GLY A 131 -3.06 6.30 -17.71
C GLY A 131 -2.16 7.21 -16.87
N THR A 132 -1.03 7.65 -17.44
CA THR A 132 -0.14 8.58 -16.75
C THR A 132 -0.83 9.93 -16.56
N ALA A 133 -1.06 10.29 -15.29
CA ALA A 133 -1.73 11.55 -14.97
C ALA A 133 -0.89 12.75 -15.41
N THR A 134 -1.56 13.77 -15.98
CA THR A 134 -0.91 15.04 -16.32
C THR A 134 -0.49 15.77 -15.04
N VAL A 135 0.77 16.14 -14.95
CA VAL A 135 1.34 16.90 -13.82
C VAL A 135 1.36 18.39 -14.13
N VAL A 136 0.65 19.16 -13.32
CA VAL A 136 0.67 20.63 -13.38
C VAL A 136 1.61 21.16 -12.30
N GLY A 137 2.79 21.66 -12.69
CA GLY A 137 3.80 22.21 -11.79
C GLY A 137 3.73 23.73 -11.68
N PHE A 138 3.97 24.25 -10.48
CA PHE A 138 4.01 25.68 -10.15
C PHE A 138 5.01 25.94 -9.00
N ASN A 139 5.15 27.20 -8.56
CA ASN A 139 6.13 27.59 -7.54
C ASN A 139 7.55 27.09 -7.86
N ASP A 140 8.04 27.38 -9.07
CA ASP A 140 9.35 26.95 -9.56
C ASP A 140 9.59 25.44 -9.48
N GLY A 141 8.51 24.65 -9.63
CA GLY A 141 8.54 23.20 -9.60
C GLY A 141 8.51 22.58 -8.19
N LYS A 142 8.43 23.38 -7.13
CA LYS A 142 8.30 22.88 -5.76
C LYS A 142 6.91 22.33 -5.46
N ALA A 143 5.88 22.83 -6.13
CA ALA A 143 4.53 22.39 -5.96
C ALA A 143 3.92 21.88 -7.27
N SER A 144 2.96 20.96 -7.16
CA SER A 144 2.26 20.41 -8.30
C SER A 144 0.88 19.89 -7.90
N PHE A 145 0.02 19.68 -8.88
CA PHE A 145 -1.15 18.84 -8.73
C PHE A 145 -1.33 17.89 -9.91
N ILE A 146 -2.07 16.83 -9.67
CA ILE A 146 -2.66 15.95 -10.69
C ILE A 146 -4.17 15.90 -10.50
N VAL A 147 -4.88 15.52 -11.57
CA VAL A 147 -6.29 15.14 -11.46
C VAL A 147 -6.36 13.67 -11.04
N ILE A 148 -7.15 13.40 -10.02
CA ILE A 148 -7.50 12.03 -9.62
C ILE A 148 -9.00 11.81 -9.82
N GLU A 149 -9.38 10.56 -10.13
CA GLU A 149 -10.78 10.15 -10.17
C GLU A 149 -11.06 9.09 -9.12
N ARG A 150 -12.06 9.31 -8.25
CA ARG A 150 -12.48 8.36 -7.22
C ARG A 150 -14.00 8.36 -7.11
N GLY A 151 -14.61 7.17 -7.16
CA GLY A 151 -16.06 7.03 -7.14
C GLY A 151 -16.76 7.87 -8.22
N GLY A 152 -16.17 8.01 -9.40
CA GLY A 152 -16.69 8.79 -10.53
C GLY A 152 -16.64 10.32 -10.32
N ARG A 153 -15.90 10.80 -9.31
CA ARG A 153 -15.67 12.23 -9.03
C ARG A 153 -14.21 12.60 -9.27
N MET A 154 -14.00 13.77 -9.88
CA MET A 154 -12.68 14.34 -10.09
C MET A 154 -12.23 15.18 -8.91
N ALA A 155 -10.94 15.12 -8.57
CA ALA A 155 -10.33 16.00 -7.58
C ALA A 155 -8.92 16.42 -8.01
N LEU A 156 -8.44 17.55 -7.51
CA LEU A 156 -7.03 17.93 -7.59
C LEU A 156 -6.30 17.37 -6.37
N ARG A 157 -5.27 16.57 -6.58
CA ARG A 157 -4.36 16.11 -5.53
C ARG A 157 -3.09 16.95 -5.58
N VAL A 158 -2.90 17.76 -4.54
CA VAL A 158 -1.85 18.79 -4.49
C VAL A 158 -0.66 18.29 -3.69
N ARG A 159 0.53 18.51 -4.22
CA ARG A 159 1.83 18.22 -3.59
C ARG A 159 2.64 19.49 -3.40
N ASP A 160 3.41 19.49 -2.32
CA ASP A 160 4.44 20.50 -2.05
C ASP A 160 5.70 19.78 -1.55
N ALA A 161 6.81 19.97 -2.26
CA ALA A 161 8.09 19.41 -1.85
C ALA A 161 8.56 19.95 -0.48
N GLU A 162 8.05 21.08 -0.04
CA GLU A 162 8.37 21.71 1.26
C GLU A 162 7.30 21.42 2.33
N ALA A 163 6.35 20.45 2.08
CA ALA A 163 5.34 20.06 3.03
C ALA A 163 5.94 19.70 4.40
N GLU A 164 5.35 20.21 5.48
CA GLU A 164 5.84 19.94 6.85
C GLU A 164 5.88 18.46 7.18
N THR A 165 4.90 17.70 6.71
CA THR A 165 4.83 16.24 6.85
C THR A 165 6.04 15.54 6.24
N ARG A 166 6.63 16.11 5.19
CA ARG A 166 7.82 15.59 4.54
C ARG A 166 9.10 16.07 5.23
N VAL A 167 9.24 17.38 5.47
CA VAL A 167 10.49 17.95 6.01
C VAL A 167 10.69 17.65 7.49
N LYS A 168 9.61 17.46 8.25
CA LYS A 168 9.63 17.07 9.67
C LYS A 168 9.51 15.56 9.88
N PHE A 169 9.57 14.75 8.83
CA PHE A 169 9.44 13.31 8.95
C PHE A 169 10.59 12.69 9.74
N THR A 170 10.29 11.97 10.81
CA THR A 170 11.28 11.41 11.74
C THR A 170 11.51 9.90 11.57
N GLY A 171 10.94 9.31 10.52
CA GLY A 171 11.09 7.88 10.24
C GLY A 171 9.87 7.05 10.59
N ILE A 172 10.03 5.74 10.47
CA ILE A 172 9.00 4.72 10.72
C ILE A 172 9.49 3.80 11.83
N ASP A 173 8.61 3.51 12.78
CA ASP A 173 8.85 2.46 13.76
C ASP A 173 8.43 1.10 13.20
N TYR A 174 9.26 0.10 13.42
CA TYR A 174 9.03 -1.27 12.95
C TYR A 174 8.99 -2.25 14.13
N PHE A 175 8.26 -3.33 13.94
CA PHE A 175 8.47 -4.52 14.76
C PHE A 175 9.84 -5.15 14.45
N PRO A 176 10.42 -5.95 15.37
CA PRO A 176 11.60 -6.76 15.06
C PRO A 176 11.37 -7.62 13.81
N VAL A 177 12.44 -7.87 13.04
CA VAL A 177 12.36 -8.82 11.93
C VAL A 177 12.28 -10.22 12.49
N ASP A 178 11.23 -10.96 12.10
CA ASP A 178 11.00 -12.31 12.54
C ASP A 178 10.57 -13.20 11.36
N THR A 179 11.33 -14.27 11.11
CA THR A 179 11.05 -15.24 10.04
C THR A 179 9.77 -16.03 10.29
N ALA A 180 9.27 -16.10 11.54
CA ALA A 180 7.99 -16.72 11.87
C ALA A 180 6.80 -16.02 11.18
N PHE A 181 6.95 -14.76 10.78
CA PHE A 181 5.94 -14.01 10.02
C PHE A 181 6.18 -14.01 8.50
N ARG A 182 6.97 -14.94 7.99
CA ARG A 182 7.19 -15.18 6.58
C ARG A 182 6.64 -16.55 6.19
N TYR A 183 5.49 -16.56 5.54
CA TYR A 183 4.75 -17.78 5.24
C TYR A 183 4.86 -18.15 3.77
N THR A 184 5.03 -19.46 3.50
CA THR A 184 4.72 -20.01 2.18
C THR A 184 3.20 -20.14 2.09
N ALA A 185 2.58 -19.46 1.13
CA ALA A 185 1.15 -19.46 0.90
C ALA A 185 0.81 -20.17 -0.40
N THR A 186 -0.36 -20.81 -0.42
CA THR A 186 -0.94 -21.35 -1.64
C THR A 186 -1.85 -20.29 -2.25
N PHE A 187 -1.68 -20.01 -3.53
CA PHE A 187 -2.57 -19.14 -4.29
C PHE A 187 -3.68 -19.99 -4.91
N THR A 188 -4.92 -19.55 -4.73
CA THR A 188 -6.10 -20.13 -5.38
C THR A 188 -6.67 -19.07 -6.32
N PRO A 189 -6.59 -19.26 -7.64
CA PRO A 189 -7.13 -18.29 -8.60
C PRO A 189 -8.65 -18.27 -8.54
N HIS A 190 -9.21 -17.11 -8.82
CA HIS A 190 -10.62 -16.92 -9.12
C HIS A 190 -10.87 -16.94 -10.63
N ASP A 191 -12.16 -16.94 -11.00
CA ASP A 191 -12.55 -16.83 -12.40
C ASP A 191 -12.05 -15.52 -13.01
N ALA A 192 -11.64 -15.56 -14.27
CA ALA A 192 -11.12 -14.41 -14.98
C ALA A 192 -12.14 -13.26 -15.01
N GLY A 193 -11.67 -12.05 -14.71
CA GLY A 193 -12.51 -10.85 -14.67
C GLY A 193 -13.32 -10.66 -13.39
N ARG A 194 -13.14 -11.55 -12.38
CA ARG A 194 -13.76 -11.32 -11.06
C ARG A 194 -13.27 -10.02 -10.44
N THR A 195 -14.19 -9.30 -9.80
CA THR A 195 -13.91 -8.10 -9.01
C THR A 195 -14.35 -8.29 -7.57
N ILE A 196 -13.77 -7.51 -6.68
CA ILE A 196 -14.18 -7.36 -5.29
C ILE A 196 -14.46 -5.90 -4.99
N ASP A 197 -15.56 -5.62 -4.32
CA ASP A 197 -15.91 -4.26 -3.91
C ASP A 197 -15.05 -3.82 -2.74
N ILE A 198 -14.23 -2.81 -2.95
CA ILE A 198 -13.34 -2.24 -1.94
C ILE A 198 -13.87 -0.87 -1.51
N VAL A 199 -14.15 -0.73 -0.22
CA VAL A 199 -14.48 0.56 0.38
C VAL A 199 -13.18 1.30 0.67
N ASN A 200 -13.06 2.55 0.24
CA ASN A 200 -11.93 3.38 0.63
C ASN A 200 -12.21 4.15 1.95
N ILE A 201 -11.20 4.82 2.48
CA ILE A 201 -11.30 5.55 3.76
C ILE A 201 -12.32 6.70 3.76
N LEU A 202 -12.78 7.15 2.59
CA LEU A 202 -13.84 8.15 2.43
C LEU A 202 -15.24 7.53 2.27
N GLY A 203 -15.35 6.20 2.38
CA GLY A 203 -16.61 5.47 2.22
C GLY A 203 -17.06 5.26 0.78
N MET A 204 -16.21 5.54 -0.21
CA MET A 204 -16.51 5.26 -1.62
C MET A 204 -16.21 3.79 -1.91
N ILE A 205 -17.09 3.15 -2.69
CA ILE A 205 -16.95 1.76 -3.13
C ILE A 205 -16.40 1.76 -4.54
N GLU A 206 -15.33 1.00 -4.77
CA GLU A 206 -14.72 0.83 -6.09
C GLU A 206 -14.52 -0.69 -6.35
N PRO A 207 -15.03 -1.24 -7.47
CA PRO A 207 -14.75 -2.61 -7.86
C PRO A 207 -13.28 -2.69 -8.30
N MET A 208 -12.51 -3.58 -7.66
CA MET A 208 -11.10 -3.83 -8.00
C MET A 208 -10.93 -5.26 -8.50
N MET A 209 -9.99 -5.46 -9.45
CA MET A 209 -9.70 -6.79 -9.98
C MET A 209 -9.23 -7.71 -8.86
N ASN A 210 -9.86 -8.89 -8.77
CA ASN A 210 -9.61 -9.88 -7.73
C ASN A 210 -9.14 -11.20 -8.35
N PRO A 211 -7.83 -11.37 -8.58
CA PRO A 211 -7.30 -12.51 -9.33
C PRO A 211 -7.37 -13.84 -8.55
N GLY A 212 -7.54 -13.79 -7.24
CA GLY A 212 -7.56 -14.95 -6.38
C GLY A 212 -7.29 -14.62 -4.92
N MET A 213 -7.10 -15.65 -4.12
CA MET A 213 -6.76 -15.53 -2.71
C MET A 213 -5.49 -16.29 -2.36
N VAL A 214 -4.77 -15.83 -1.35
CA VAL A 214 -3.62 -16.53 -0.75
C VAL A 214 -4.03 -17.17 0.56
N THR A 215 -3.65 -18.45 0.76
CA THR A 215 -3.90 -19.21 1.99
C THR A 215 -2.58 -19.60 2.62
N PHE A 216 -2.41 -19.30 3.90
CA PHE A 216 -1.23 -19.67 4.69
C PHE A 216 -1.66 -20.26 6.03
N SER A 217 -0.74 -20.97 6.72
CA SER A 217 -0.98 -21.52 8.04
C SER A 217 -0.09 -20.84 9.07
N ALA A 218 -0.68 -20.44 10.19
CA ALA A 218 -0.01 -19.95 11.38
C ALA A 218 -0.68 -20.60 12.62
N ASP A 219 0.13 -21.07 13.59
CA ASP A 219 -0.33 -21.73 14.80
C ASP A 219 -1.41 -22.81 14.55
N GLU A 220 -1.15 -23.69 13.55
CA GLU A 220 -2.04 -24.77 13.10
C GLU A 220 -3.40 -24.32 12.52
N GLN A 221 -3.63 -23.01 12.41
CA GLN A 221 -4.82 -22.43 11.79
C GLN A 221 -4.52 -21.95 10.38
N LYS A 222 -5.55 -22.02 9.51
CA LYS A 222 -5.47 -21.51 8.14
C LYS A 222 -6.09 -20.12 8.07
N PHE A 223 -5.39 -19.22 7.39
CA PHE A 223 -5.84 -17.86 7.12
C PHE A 223 -5.83 -17.62 5.61
N THR A 224 -6.79 -16.84 5.14
CA THR A 224 -6.91 -16.44 3.75
C THR A 224 -6.89 -14.93 3.63
N LEU A 225 -6.33 -14.42 2.52
CA LEU A 225 -6.42 -13.02 2.13
C LEU A 225 -6.79 -12.95 0.65
N GLU A 226 -7.87 -12.24 0.35
CA GLU A 226 -8.23 -11.86 -1.01
C GLU A 226 -7.19 -10.89 -1.57
N ALA A 227 -6.75 -11.15 -2.79
CA ALA A 227 -5.76 -10.33 -3.45
C ALA A 227 -6.43 -9.35 -4.43
N ILE A 228 -5.83 -8.18 -4.56
CA ILE A 228 -6.20 -7.16 -5.55
C ILE A 228 -5.08 -7.10 -6.59
N ASP A 229 -5.45 -6.99 -7.87
CA ASP A 229 -4.52 -6.71 -8.95
C ASP A 229 -4.60 -5.22 -9.33
N GLU A 230 -3.51 -4.49 -9.10
CA GLU A 230 -3.36 -3.09 -9.50
C GLU A 230 -2.70 -2.92 -10.88
N GLY A 231 -2.46 -4.04 -11.62
CA GLY A 231 -1.84 -4.05 -12.94
C GLY A 231 -0.31 -3.98 -12.92
N ASP A 232 0.31 -4.18 -11.78
CA ASP A 232 1.77 -4.12 -11.59
C ASP A 232 2.43 -5.52 -11.47
N HIS A 233 1.68 -6.58 -11.80
CA HIS A 233 2.10 -7.97 -11.68
C HIS A 233 2.46 -8.43 -10.28
N ARG A 234 1.79 -7.88 -9.26
CA ARG A 234 1.89 -8.32 -7.87
C ARG A 234 0.49 -8.48 -7.27
N LEU A 235 0.42 -9.30 -6.24
CA LEU A 235 -0.77 -9.47 -5.43
C LEU A 235 -0.77 -8.41 -4.33
N PHE A 236 -1.69 -7.46 -4.39
CA PHE A 236 -1.88 -6.45 -3.38
C PHE A 236 -2.84 -6.96 -2.29
N LEU A 237 -2.35 -7.06 -1.06
CA LEU A 237 -3.07 -7.57 0.10
C LEU A 237 -3.33 -6.40 1.06
N VAL A 238 -4.59 -5.99 1.16
CA VAL A 238 -5.06 -5.01 2.13
C VAL A 238 -5.66 -5.75 3.30
N PHE A 239 -5.09 -5.65 4.51
CA PHE A 239 -5.51 -6.47 5.65
C PHE A 239 -5.57 -5.70 6.97
N ALA A 240 -6.28 -6.28 7.94
CA ALA A 240 -6.25 -5.91 9.34
C ALA A 240 -6.09 -7.17 10.21
N ASP A 241 -5.51 -7.01 11.39
CA ASP A 241 -5.22 -8.08 12.34
C ASP A 241 -5.44 -7.61 13.79
N ARG A 242 -5.16 -8.47 14.78
CA ARG A 242 -5.37 -8.14 16.21
C ARG A 242 -4.51 -6.98 16.74
N THR A 243 -3.45 -6.57 16.03
CA THR A 243 -2.62 -5.42 16.40
C THR A 243 -3.21 -4.08 15.95
N SER A 244 -4.18 -4.11 15.02
CA SER A 244 -4.79 -2.92 14.41
C SER A 244 -5.41 -1.98 15.45
N GLY A 245 -5.01 -0.71 15.42
CA GLY A 245 -5.44 0.32 16.37
C GLY A 245 -4.69 0.32 17.71
N LYS A 246 -3.96 -0.73 18.03
CA LYS A 246 -3.13 -0.86 19.24
C LYS A 246 -1.66 -0.53 18.91
N GLU A 247 -0.98 -1.45 18.27
CA GLU A 247 0.45 -1.38 17.93
C GLU A 247 0.70 -1.03 16.47
N SER A 248 -0.22 -1.43 15.56
CA SER A 248 -0.22 -1.07 14.15
C SER A 248 -1.32 -0.06 13.80
N TYR A 249 -1.30 0.48 12.59
CA TYR A 249 -2.28 1.47 12.14
C TYR A 249 -3.70 0.87 12.08
N ALA A 250 -4.69 1.65 12.56
CA ALA A 250 -6.03 1.13 12.82
C ALA A 250 -6.82 0.78 11.55
N ALA A 251 -6.65 1.54 10.47
CA ALA A 251 -7.51 1.43 9.31
C ALA A 251 -7.17 0.21 8.45
N ALA A 252 -5.88 0.00 8.17
CA ALA A 252 -5.37 -1.06 7.32
C ALA A 252 -3.86 -1.21 7.43
N ARG A 253 -3.33 -2.35 7.00
CA ARG A 253 -1.94 -2.53 6.58
C ARG A 253 -1.92 -3.07 5.17
N PHE A 254 -0.92 -2.67 4.41
CA PHE A 254 -0.70 -3.07 3.03
C PHE A 254 0.47 -4.03 2.93
N LEU A 255 0.36 -4.98 2.03
CA LEU A 255 1.41 -5.94 1.76
C LEU A 255 1.34 -6.34 0.28
N TYR A 256 2.48 -6.50 -0.36
CA TYR A 256 2.57 -7.10 -1.70
C TYR A 256 3.21 -8.48 -1.60
N ALA A 257 2.65 -9.41 -2.36
CA ALA A 257 3.26 -10.70 -2.65
C ALA A 257 3.44 -10.84 -4.17
N GLU A 258 4.44 -11.62 -4.57
CA GLU A 258 4.62 -11.94 -5.98
C GLU A 258 3.52 -12.90 -6.45
N TYR A 259 3.20 -12.91 -7.74
CA TYR A 259 2.36 -13.96 -8.31
C TYR A 259 2.98 -15.35 -8.07
N PRO A 260 2.15 -16.41 -7.95
CA PRO A 260 2.65 -17.74 -7.63
C PRO A 260 3.59 -18.27 -8.71
N GLY A 261 4.55 -19.08 -8.28
CA GLY A 261 5.34 -19.91 -9.19
C GLY A 261 4.50 -21.04 -9.82
N PRO A 262 5.15 -21.89 -10.65
CA PRO A 262 4.48 -23.02 -11.30
C PRO A 262 3.87 -24.05 -10.32
N ASP A 263 4.33 -24.05 -9.06
CA ASP A 263 3.83 -24.89 -7.97
C ASP A 263 2.59 -24.31 -7.27
N GLY A 264 2.05 -23.19 -7.74
CA GLY A 264 0.91 -22.49 -7.17
C GLY A 264 1.23 -21.80 -5.83
N LYS A 265 2.51 -21.64 -5.48
CA LYS A 265 2.91 -21.05 -4.20
C LYS A 265 3.51 -19.66 -4.35
N THR A 266 3.27 -18.84 -3.35
CA THR A 266 3.89 -17.54 -3.18
C THR A 266 4.35 -17.33 -1.74
N VAL A 267 5.04 -16.22 -1.47
CA VAL A 267 5.49 -15.85 -0.13
C VAL A 267 4.70 -14.65 0.37
N VAL A 268 4.04 -14.83 1.50
CA VAL A 268 3.41 -13.74 2.27
C VAL A 268 4.36 -13.39 3.43
N ASP A 269 5.10 -12.29 3.29
CA ASP A 269 6.09 -11.85 4.26
C ASP A 269 5.63 -10.60 4.99
N PHE A 270 4.99 -10.78 6.15
CA PHE A 270 4.47 -9.68 6.96
C PHE A 270 5.56 -8.75 7.51
N ASN A 271 6.85 -9.12 7.46
CA ASN A 271 7.93 -8.18 7.78
C ASN A 271 7.98 -6.99 6.81
N LYS A 272 7.33 -7.13 5.63
CA LYS A 272 7.13 -6.07 4.63
C LYS A 272 5.73 -5.43 4.71
N ALA A 273 4.93 -5.73 5.73
CA ALA A 273 3.65 -5.05 5.93
C ALA A 273 3.89 -3.59 6.29
N TYR A 274 3.15 -2.67 5.64
CA TYR A 274 3.38 -1.25 5.76
C TYR A 274 2.09 -0.44 5.91
N ASN A 275 2.22 0.77 6.45
CA ASN A 275 1.11 1.69 6.63
C ASN A 275 0.67 2.30 5.28
N PRO A 276 -0.64 2.37 5.01
CA PRO A 276 -1.16 3.07 3.84
C PRO A 276 -0.85 4.57 3.91
N PRO A 277 -0.90 5.28 2.77
CA PRO A 277 -0.71 6.74 2.73
C PRO A 277 -1.56 7.52 3.74
N CYS A 278 -2.81 7.10 3.98
CA CYS A 278 -3.72 7.75 4.93
C CYS A 278 -3.25 7.71 6.40
N ALA A 279 -2.23 6.92 6.70
CA ALA A 279 -1.58 6.94 8.00
C ALA A 279 -0.66 8.16 8.19
N PHE A 280 -0.29 8.84 7.11
CA PHE A 280 0.65 9.96 7.08
C PHE A 280 0.03 11.26 6.57
N THR A 281 -1.06 11.19 5.79
CA THR A 281 -1.73 12.34 5.19
C THR A 281 -3.24 12.14 5.13
N ALA A 282 -4.00 13.21 5.31
CA ALA A 282 -5.45 13.23 5.13
C ALA A 282 -5.88 13.31 3.65
N PHE A 283 -4.93 13.46 2.72
CA PHE A 283 -5.20 13.73 1.31
C PHE A 283 -5.07 12.50 0.42
N SER A 284 -5.33 11.32 0.98
CA SER A 284 -5.32 10.05 0.26
C SER A 284 -6.66 9.32 0.36
N THR A 285 -6.88 8.39 -0.55
CA THR A 285 -8.12 7.60 -0.69
C THR A 285 -7.82 6.11 -0.56
N CYS A 286 -7.15 5.73 0.53
CA CYS A 286 -6.66 4.37 0.70
C CYS A 286 -7.79 3.33 0.77
N PRO A 287 -7.63 2.16 0.14
CA PRO A 287 -8.54 1.04 0.31
C PRO A 287 -8.55 0.54 1.76
N MET A 288 -9.72 0.11 2.21
CA MET A 288 -9.92 -0.54 3.50
C MET A 288 -9.93 -2.06 3.32
N PRO A 289 -9.52 -2.84 4.33
CA PRO A 289 -9.58 -4.29 4.26
C PRO A 289 -11.03 -4.75 4.05
N PRO A 290 -11.29 -5.59 3.04
CA PRO A 290 -12.58 -6.28 2.96
C PRO A 290 -12.76 -7.19 4.18
N PRO A 291 -13.99 -7.62 4.50
CA PRO A 291 -14.25 -8.47 5.66
C PRO A 291 -13.39 -9.72 5.72
N GLU A 292 -13.13 -10.33 4.58
CA GLU A 292 -12.33 -11.56 4.40
C GLU A 292 -10.86 -11.38 4.79
N ASN A 293 -10.35 -10.14 4.69
CA ASN A 293 -8.96 -9.81 4.98
C ASN A 293 -8.75 -9.31 6.42
N ARG A 294 -9.72 -9.55 7.31
CA ARG A 294 -9.61 -9.29 8.75
C ARG A 294 -9.24 -10.57 9.46
N ILE A 295 -7.92 -10.81 9.60
CA ILE A 295 -7.40 -12.06 10.15
C ILE A 295 -7.30 -12.03 11.68
N ASP A 296 -7.71 -13.13 12.33
CA ASP A 296 -7.77 -13.21 13.78
C ASP A 296 -6.46 -13.72 14.41
N ILE A 297 -5.33 -13.11 13.99
CA ILE A 297 -4.01 -13.30 14.61
C ILE A 297 -3.36 -11.96 14.93
N ALA A 298 -2.37 -11.94 15.81
CA ALA A 298 -1.56 -10.76 16.08
C ALA A 298 -0.31 -10.78 15.20
N VAL A 299 -0.28 -9.97 14.14
CA VAL A 299 0.88 -9.88 13.23
C VAL A 299 1.85 -8.82 13.76
N VAL A 300 2.74 -9.21 14.67
CA VAL A 300 3.77 -8.34 15.27
C VAL A 300 5.02 -8.26 14.36
N ALA A 301 4.79 -7.93 13.09
CA ALA A 301 5.81 -7.77 12.04
C ALA A 301 5.47 -6.57 11.16
N GLY A 302 6.47 -6.02 10.43
CA GLY A 302 6.31 -4.87 9.55
C GLY A 302 6.31 -3.52 10.26
N GLU A 303 5.62 -2.52 9.69
CA GLU A 303 5.49 -1.18 10.25
C GLU A 303 4.55 -1.14 11.46
N LYS A 304 4.94 -0.42 12.50
CA LYS A 304 4.07 -0.01 13.60
C LYS A 304 3.21 1.19 13.21
N LYS A 305 2.23 1.56 14.04
CA LYS A 305 1.47 2.79 13.84
C LYS A 305 2.42 3.98 13.74
N PRO A 306 2.15 4.96 12.84
CA PRO A 306 3.00 6.13 12.70
C PRO A 306 3.09 6.92 13.99
N ARG A 307 4.23 7.54 14.23
CA ARG A 307 4.35 8.59 15.24
C ARG A 307 3.45 9.74 14.84
N LYS A 308 2.72 10.31 15.79
CA LYS A 308 1.99 11.56 15.53
C LYS A 308 3.04 12.63 15.22
N ILE A 309 2.95 13.22 14.03
CA ILE A 309 3.67 14.46 13.74
C ILE A 309 2.94 15.53 14.55
N THR A 310 3.55 15.93 15.66
CA THR A 310 3.03 17.07 16.44
C THR A 310 3.38 18.33 15.66
N PRO A 311 2.38 19.19 15.32
CA PRO A 311 2.63 20.44 14.61
C PRO A 311 3.55 21.39 15.37
#